data_9998182f1ae1ff4946ded05b003323ba
#
_entry.id   9998182f1ae1ff4946ded05b003323ba
#
_cell.length_a   1.000
_cell.length_b   1.000
_cell.length_c   1.000
_cell.angle_alpha   90.00
_cell.angle_beta   90.00
_cell.angle_gamma   90.00
#
_symmetry.space_group_name_H-M   'P 1'
#
loop_
_entity.id
_entity.type
_entity.pdbx_description
1 polymer ?
#
loop_
_entity_poly.entity_id
_entity_poly.type
_entity_poly.pdbx_seq_one_letter_code
_entity_poly.pdbx_strand_id
1 'polypeptide(L)'
;MINNTILEANKEGRKATVFALAHPALYMIEMAAHVGFDAITIDGEHGGFPEEAIDDICRTANGYGMSVIARVPDSVAYQINLYLDRGIQGVTGPHINSGAEAQAFADACLFPTEGKRSWGGGRGTEFNDQTVLDEKYGGKLGFAKWSNANMLVVAQIEDKKAWDNLDDILSVPGLTGVTGGPHDFAQSLGHPG
;
A
#
# COMPACT_ATOMS: atom_id res chain seq x y z
N MET A 1 12.05 8.51 2.31
CA MET A 1 11.31 7.49 1.51
C MET A 1 12.15 7.06 0.32
N ILE A 2 11.98 5.83 -0.19
CA ILE A 2 12.58 5.31 -1.43
C ILE A 2 11.53 5.28 -2.55
N ASN A 3 11.96 5.12 -3.80
CA ASN A 3 11.00 4.82 -4.88
C ASN A 3 10.33 3.47 -4.64
N ASN A 4 9.09 3.33 -5.09
CA ASN A 4 8.35 2.07 -4.97
C ASN A 4 8.97 1.02 -5.90
N THR A 5 9.59 0.02 -5.32
CA THR A 5 10.35 -1.01 -6.05
C THR A 5 9.47 -1.92 -6.91
N ILE A 6 8.18 -2.07 -6.57
CA ILE A 6 7.22 -2.79 -7.40
C ILE A 6 6.92 -2.00 -8.68
N LEU A 7 6.68 -0.69 -8.54
CA LEU A 7 6.45 0.18 -9.70
C LEU A 7 7.69 0.28 -10.59
N GLU A 8 8.90 0.33 -9.99
CA GLU A 8 10.15 0.34 -10.76
C GLU A 8 10.31 -0.98 -11.56
N ALA A 9 10.09 -2.14 -10.94
CA ALA A 9 10.12 -3.42 -11.63
C ALA A 9 9.13 -3.46 -12.81
N ASN A 10 7.92 -2.93 -12.61
CA ASN A 10 6.91 -2.87 -13.67
C ASN A 10 7.31 -1.95 -14.82
N LYS A 11 7.95 -0.81 -14.54
CA LYS A 11 8.51 0.09 -15.58
C LYS A 11 9.60 -0.60 -16.41
N GLU A 12 10.36 -1.50 -15.80
CA GLU A 12 11.37 -2.33 -16.47
C GLU A 12 10.75 -3.51 -17.29
N GLY A 13 9.43 -3.66 -17.27
CA GLY A 13 8.72 -4.71 -17.97
C GLY A 13 8.81 -6.09 -17.29
N ARG A 14 9.24 -6.17 -16.05
CA ARG A 14 9.29 -7.39 -15.26
C ARG A 14 8.24 -7.40 -14.14
N LYS A 15 7.92 -8.59 -13.66
CA LYS A 15 7.12 -8.77 -12.46
C LYS A 15 8.00 -8.56 -11.22
N ALA A 16 7.51 -7.79 -10.25
CA ALA A 16 8.15 -7.69 -8.95
C ALA A 16 7.97 -9.00 -8.16
N THR A 17 9.01 -9.39 -7.44
CA THR A 17 8.95 -10.49 -6.46
C THR A 17 8.72 -9.91 -5.08
N VAL A 18 7.64 -10.34 -4.42
CA VAL A 18 7.22 -9.79 -3.12
C VAL A 18 7.24 -10.88 -2.07
N PHE A 19 7.97 -10.64 -0.97
CA PHE A 19 8.03 -11.56 0.16
C PHE A 19 6.89 -11.27 1.14
N ALA A 20 6.03 -12.27 1.37
CA ALA A 20 4.96 -12.17 2.36
C ALA A 20 5.51 -12.48 3.76
N LEU A 21 5.58 -11.46 4.61
CA LEU A 21 6.02 -11.59 5.99
C LEU A 21 4.83 -12.06 6.84
N ALA A 22 4.96 -13.22 7.46
CA ALA A 22 3.87 -13.83 8.24
C ALA A 22 3.73 -13.22 9.67
N HIS A 23 4.80 -12.67 10.21
CA HIS A 23 4.85 -12.01 11.53
C HIS A 23 6.06 -11.06 11.57
N PRO A 24 6.14 -10.13 12.55
CA PRO A 24 7.24 -9.16 12.63
C PRO A 24 8.60 -9.81 12.94
N ALA A 25 9.27 -10.32 11.90
CA ALA A 25 10.58 -10.94 11.98
C ALA A 25 11.57 -10.20 11.08
N LEU A 26 12.27 -9.20 11.65
CA LEU A 26 13.13 -8.29 10.87
C LEU A 26 14.24 -9.00 10.12
N TYR A 27 14.84 -10.06 10.71
CA TYR A 27 15.87 -10.86 10.03
C TYR A 27 15.36 -11.55 8.74
N MET A 28 14.06 -11.85 8.64
CA MET A 28 13.47 -12.39 7.41
C MET A 28 13.46 -11.36 6.30
N ILE A 29 13.34 -10.07 6.64
CA ILE A 29 13.46 -8.97 5.68
C ILE A 29 14.88 -8.89 5.13
N GLU A 30 15.89 -9.01 5.99
CA GLU A 30 17.30 -9.07 5.58
C GLU A 30 17.55 -10.26 4.64
N MET A 31 17.05 -11.44 4.99
CA MET A 31 17.16 -12.63 4.13
C MET A 31 16.46 -12.45 2.80
N ALA A 32 15.24 -11.87 2.79
CA ALA A 32 14.51 -11.58 1.56
C ALA A 32 15.31 -10.64 0.63
N ALA A 33 15.94 -9.60 1.21
CA ALA A 33 16.83 -8.71 0.47
C ALA A 33 18.03 -9.45 -0.14
N HIS A 34 18.69 -10.30 0.66
CA HIS A 34 19.86 -11.07 0.19
C HIS A 34 19.54 -12.05 -0.93
N VAL A 35 18.33 -12.60 -0.97
CA VAL A 35 17.91 -13.50 -2.06
C VAL A 35 17.24 -12.77 -3.24
N GLY A 36 17.12 -11.44 -3.16
CA GLY A 36 16.74 -10.58 -4.29
C GLY A 36 15.24 -10.34 -4.44
N PHE A 37 14.46 -10.37 -3.37
CA PHE A 37 13.10 -9.89 -3.40
C PHE A 37 13.05 -8.36 -3.58
N ASP A 38 12.07 -7.89 -4.34
CA ASP A 38 11.87 -6.46 -4.62
C ASP A 38 11.16 -5.73 -3.48
N ALA A 39 10.24 -6.40 -2.79
CA ALA A 39 9.41 -5.77 -1.77
C ALA A 39 8.95 -6.75 -0.69
N ILE A 40 8.44 -6.19 0.40
CA ILE A 40 7.80 -6.91 1.50
C ILE A 40 6.30 -6.62 1.46
N THR A 41 5.47 -7.63 1.74
CA THR A 41 4.04 -7.42 2.03
C THR A 41 3.70 -7.91 3.42
N ILE A 42 2.85 -7.18 4.11
CA ILE A 42 2.26 -7.54 5.41
C ILE A 42 0.74 -7.58 5.32
N ASP A 43 0.13 -8.40 6.15
CA ASP A 43 -1.31 -8.55 6.23
C ASP A 43 -1.83 -7.96 7.54
N GLY A 44 -2.43 -6.78 7.46
CA GLY A 44 -3.02 -6.10 8.62
C GLY A 44 -4.42 -6.59 8.98
N GLU A 45 -5.09 -7.29 8.08
CA GLU A 45 -6.45 -7.80 8.32
C GLU A 45 -6.44 -9.11 9.11
N HIS A 46 -5.65 -10.09 8.68
CA HIS A 46 -5.59 -11.41 9.32
C HIS A 46 -4.24 -11.70 9.99
N GLY A 47 -3.27 -10.81 9.86
CA GLY A 47 -1.95 -10.93 10.46
C GLY A 47 -1.81 -10.20 11.80
N GLY A 48 -0.85 -10.62 12.60
CA GLY A 48 -0.52 -9.99 13.90
C GLY A 48 0.59 -8.96 13.77
N PHE A 49 0.30 -7.78 13.21
CA PHE A 49 1.28 -6.69 13.04
C PHE A 49 0.88 -5.48 13.89
N PRO A 50 1.42 -5.35 15.13
CA PRO A 50 1.21 -4.14 15.91
C PRO A 50 1.86 -2.93 15.23
N GLU A 51 1.32 -1.75 15.47
CA GLU A 51 1.70 -0.53 14.77
C GLU A 51 3.19 -0.21 14.86
N GLU A 52 3.80 -0.43 16.03
CA GLU A 52 5.23 -0.20 16.26
C GLU A 52 6.08 -1.13 15.37
N ALA A 53 5.64 -2.35 15.15
CA ALA A 53 6.33 -3.30 14.27
C ALA A 53 6.32 -2.84 12.81
N ILE A 54 5.28 -2.15 12.35
CA ILE A 54 5.19 -1.62 10.98
C ILE A 54 6.28 -0.58 10.74
N ASP A 55 6.55 0.31 11.71
CA ASP A 55 7.67 1.26 11.63
C ASP A 55 9.01 0.56 11.46
N ASP A 56 9.27 -0.47 12.26
CA ASP A 56 10.51 -1.23 12.21
C ASP A 56 10.65 -2.02 10.89
N ILE A 57 9.56 -2.61 10.42
CA ILE A 57 9.51 -3.30 9.12
C ILE A 57 9.84 -2.32 7.99
N CYS A 58 9.19 -1.15 7.94
CA CYS A 58 9.43 -0.14 6.91
C CYS A 58 10.87 0.39 6.98
N ARG A 59 11.38 0.66 8.17
CA ARG A 59 12.77 1.12 8.36
C ARG A 59 13.76 0.08 7.86
N THR A 60 13.57 -1.18 8.24
CA THR A 60 14.48 -2.26 7.86
C THR A 60 14.43 -2.50 6.35
N ALA A 61 13.24 -2.68 5.78
CA ALA A 61 13.06 -2.95 4.35
C ALA A 61 13.63 -1.80 3.49
N ASN A 62 13.33 -0.54 3.83
CA ASN A 62 13.86 0.61 3.10
C ASN A 62 15.40 0.72 3.21
N GLY A 63 15.99 0.29 4.35
CA GLY A 63 17.44 0.22 4.52
C GLY A 63 18.11 -0.75 3.55
N TYR A 64 17.39 -1.79 3.12
CA TYR A 64 17.83 -2.75 2.09
C TYR A 64 17.29 -2.42 0.70
N GLY A 65 16.69 -1.26 0.49
CA GLY A 65 16.16 -0.82 -0.80
C GLY A 65 14.87 -1.50 -1.23
N MET A 66 14.12 -2.12 -0.31
CA MET A 66 12.83 -2.75 -0.58
C MET A 66 11.68 -1.89 -0.09
N SER A 67 10.63 -1.76 -0.91
CA SER A 67 9.36 -1.16 -0.49
C SER A 67 8.55 -2.10 0.39
N VAL A 68 7.68 -1.51 1.22
CA VAL A 68 6.70 -2.27 2.01
C VAL A 68 5.30 -1.91 1.55
N ILE A 69 4.50 -2.94 1.27
CA ILE A 69 3.07 -2.82 1.00
C ILE A 69 2.28 -3.55 2.09
N ALA A 70 1.03 -3.17 2.29
CA ALA A 70 0.18 -3.75 3.32
C ALA A 70 -1.26 -3.95 2.84
N ARG A 71 -1.86 -5.07 3.17
CA ARG A 71 -3.31 -5.13 3.26
C ARG A 71 -3.71 -4.47 4.59
N VAL A 72 -4.55 -3.44 4.51
CA VAL A 72 -5.04 -2.75 5.72
C VAL A 72 -6.19 -3.55 6.35
N PRO A 73 -6.43 -3.43 7.67
CA PRO A 73 -7.51 -4.15 8.33
C PRO A 73 -8.90 -3.67 7.90
N ASP A 74 -9.01 -2.43 7.43
CA ASP A 74 -10.24 -1.83 6.92
C ASP A 74 -9.90 -0.70 5.95
N SER A 75 -10.76 -0.45 4.97
CA SER A 75 -10.57 0.59 3.94
C SER A 75 -10.98 2.00 4.40
N VAL A 76 -11.14 2.24 5.70
CA VAL A 76 -11.45 3.58 6.25
C VAL A 76 -10.21 4.46 6.36
N ALA A 77 -10.38 5.75 6.11
CA ALA A 77 -9.28 6.70 5.95
C ALA A 77 -8.31 6.75 7.14
N TYR A 78 -8.77 6.65 8.39
CA TYR A 78 -7.88 6.72 9.54
C TYR A 78 -6.97 5.48 9.65
N GLN A 79 -7.47 4.29 9.31
CA GLN A 79 -6.68 3.05 9.28
C GLN A 79 -5.61 3.13 8.19
N ILE A 80 -6.00 3.59 7.00
CA ILE A 80 -5.05 3.80 5.89
C ILE A 80 -3.96 4.78 6.31
N ASN A 81 -4.30 5.90 6.94
CA ASN A 81 -3.33 6.89 7.40
C ASN A 81 -2.34 6.32 8.42
N LEU A 82 -2.79 5.45 9.36
CA LEU A 82 -1.90 4.80 10.31
C LEU A 82 -0.77 4.01 9.61
N TYR A 83 -1.09 3.31 8.55
CA TYR A 83 -0.11 2.54 7.76
C TYR A 83 0.78 3.46 6.92
N LEU A 84 0.19 4.43 6.22
CA LEU A 84 0.92 5.34 5.35
C LEU A 84 1.89 6.25 6.12
N ASP A 85 1.52 6.71 7.32
CA ASP A 85 2.37 7.56 8.16
C ASP A 85 3.59 6.79 8.69
N ARG A 86 3.53 5.46 8.76
CA ARG A 86 4.65 4.58 9.12
C ARG A 86 5.57 4.23 7.95
N GLY A 87 5.21 4.67 6.72
CA GLY A 87 6.07 4.51 5.56
C GLY A 87 5.68 3.38 4.61
N ILE A 88 4.49 2.81 4.74
CA ILE A 88 3.91 1.91 3.75
C ILE A 88 3.77 2.63 2.42
N GLN A 89 4.18 1.99 1.33
CA GLN A 89 4.20 2.55 -0.02
C GLN A 89 3.21 1.89 -0.98
N GLY A 90 2.38 1.00 -0.47
CA GLY A 90 1.30 0.39 -1.22
C GLY A 90 0.25 -0.17 -0.28
N VAL A 91 -1.01 0.07 -0.59
CA VAL A 91 -2.14 -0.33 0.23
C VAL A 91 -3.06 -1.24 -0.58
N THR A 92 -3.39 -2.40 -0.01
CA THR A 92 -4.48 -3.24 -0.49
C THR A 92 -5.69 -3.01 0.41
N GLY A 93 -6.79 -2.53 -0.17
CA GLY A 93 -8.06 -2.33 0.51
C GLY A 93 -8.92 -3.59 0.40
N PRO A 94 -9.23 -4.26 1.53
CA PRO A 94 -10.16 -5.39 1.53
C PRO A 94 -11.60 -4.92 1.27
N HIS A 95 -12.44 -5.83 0.82
CA HIS A 95 -13.90 -5.70 0.72
C HIS A 95 -14.41 -4.50 -0.09
N ILE A 96 -13.69 -4.10 -1.14
CA ILE A 96 -14.12 -3.03 -2.06
C ILE A 96 -15.16 -3.59 -3.03
N ASN A 97 -16.42 -3.17 -2.90
CA ASN A 97 -17.55 -3.75 -3.60
C ASN A 97 -18.24 -2.82 -4.63
N SER A 98 -17.77 -1.58 -4.75
CA SER A 98 -18.34 -0.60 -5.67
C SER A 98 -17.31 0.46 -6.10
N GLY A 99 -17.57 1.15 -7.23
CA GLY A 99 -16.77 2.28 -7.66
C GLY A 99 -16.72 3.41 -6.63
N ALA A 100 -17.80 3.64 -5.88
CA ALA A 100 -17.83 4.67 -4.82
C ALA A 100 -16.91 4.30 -3.63
N GLU A 101 -16.88 3.03 -3.23
CA GLU A 101 -15.96 2.55 -2.19
C GLU A 101 -14.51 2.59 -2.68
N ALA A 102 -14.27 2.19 -3.92
CA ALA A 102 -12.95 2.27 -4.55
C ALA A 102 -12.44 3.73 -4.64
N GLN A 103 -13.32 4.68 -4.96
CA GLN A 103 -12.96 6.10 -4.98
C GLN A 103 -12.63 6.63 -3.58
N ALA A 104 -13.42 6.29 -2.57
CA ALA A 104 -13.15 6.68 -1.19
C ALA A 104 -11.82 6.11 -0.69
N PHE A 105 -11.52 4.87 -1.04
CA PHE A 105 -10.26 4.20 -0.75
C PHE A 105 -9.07 4.88 -1.45
N ALA A 106 -9.17 5.16 -2.75
CA ALA A 106 -8.12 5.85 -3.50
C ALA A 106 -7.90 7.27 -2.96
N ASP A 107 -8.98 8.02 -2.68
CA ASP A 107 -8.91 9.34 -2.06
C ASP A 107 -8.14 9.33 -0.72
N ALA A 108 -8.32 8.30 0.10
CA ALA A 108 -7.64 8.18 1.38
C ALA A 108 -6.13 7.85 1.26
N CYS A 109 -5.73 7.22 0.14
CA CYS A 109 -4.34 6.84 -0.11
C CYS A 109 -3.49 7.97 -0.70
N LEU A 110 -4.10 8.91 -1.43
CA LEU A 110 -3.42 9.92 -2.23
C LEU A 110 -3.55 11.32 -1.62
N PHE A 111 -2.47 12.08 -1.67
CA PHE A 111 -2.50 13.49 -1.26
C PHE A 111 -3.31 14.37 -2.23
N PRO A 112 -3.86 15.50 -1.79
CA PRO A 112 -4.35 16.53 -2.70
C PRO A 112 -3.25 16.92 -3.72
N THR A 113 -3.51 17.08 -4.99
CA THR A 113 -4.78 17.32 -5.70
C THR A 113 -5.48 16.06 -6.23
N GLU A 114 -4.91 14.87 -6.03
CA GLU A 114 -5.40 13.60 -6.58
C GLU A 114 -6.29 12.84 -5.58
N GLY A 115 -6.18 13.16 -4.29
CA GLY A 115 -6.94 12.52 -3.24
C GLY A 115 -7.16 13.42 -2.02
N LYS A 116 -7.38 12.79 -0.86
CA LYS A 116 -7.72 13.45 0.42
C LYS A 116 -6.89 12.93 1.59
N ARG A 117 -5.76 12.24 1.33
CA ARG A 117 -4.88 11.73 2.37
C ARG A 117 -4.50 12.85 3.34
N SER A 118 -4.64 12.58 4.64
CA SER A 118 -4.21 13.49 5.69
C SER A 118 -2.68 13.60 5.73
N TRP A 119 -2.17 14.80 6.02
CA TRP A 119 -0.75 15.06 6.18
C TRP A 119 -0.35 14.80 7.63
N GLY A 120 0.30 13.66 7.89
CA GLY A 120 0.85 13.31 9.19
C GLY A 120 2.23 13.93 9.43
N GLY A 121 2.92 13.44 10.46
CA GLY A 121 4.26 13.90 10.83
C GLY A 121 5.29 12.76 10.92
N GLY A 122 4.94 11.58 10.42
CA GLY A 122 5.77 10.39 10.51
C GLY A 122 6.68 10.16 9.31
N ARG A 123 7.19 8.95 9.21
CA ARG A 123 8.04 8.49 8.09
C ARG A 123 7.40 8.73 6.74
N GLY A 124 6.08 8.53 6.63
CA GLY A 124 5.32 8.72 5.40
C GLY A 124 5.23 10.15 4.89
N THR A 125 5.78 11.14 5.62
CA THR A 125 5.93 12.55 5.22
C THR A 125 7.34 13.08 5.50
N GLU A 126 8.36 12.21 5.44
CA GLU A 126 9.77 12.54 5.74
C GLU A 126 9.92 13.28 7.09
N PHE A 127 9.12 12.90 8.10
CA PHE A 127 9.08 13.51 9.45
C PHE A 127 8.87 15.02 9.46
N ASN A 128 8.31 15.59 8.39
CA ASN A 128 8.21 17.04 8.16
C ASN A 128 9.56 17.77 8.17
N ASP A 129 10.66 17.07 7.87
CA ASP A 129 11.97 17.70 7.74
C ASP A 129 11.97 18.64 6.53
N GLN A 130 11.94 19.94 6.81
CA GLN A 130 11.85 20.96 5.77
C GLN A 130 13.04 20.92 4.81
N THR A 131 14.25 20.64 5.32
CA THR A 131 15.45 20.54 4.48
C THR A 131 15.33 19.40 3.48
N VAL A 132 14.93 18.21 3.95
CA VAL A 132 14.72 17.03 3.09
C VAL A 132 13.59 17.30 2.08
N LEU A 133 12.50 17.93 2.50
CA LEU A 133 11.37 18.23 1.61
C LEU A 133 11.77 19.20 0.51
N ASP A 134 12.54 20.24 0.84
CA ASP A 134 12.95 21.25 -0.14
C ASP A 134 14.05 20.72 -1.09
N GLU A 135 15.08 20.08 -0.56
CA GLU A 135 16.24 19.64 -1.37
C GLU A 135 15.89 18.43 -2.26
N LYS A 136 15.13 17.47 -1.73
CA LYS A 136 14.84 16.22 -2.44
C LYS A 136 13.62 16.31 -3.36
N TYR A 137 12.60 17.09 -2.98
CA TYR A 137 11.30 17.09 -3.64
C TYR A 137 10.85 18.46 -4.16
N GLY A 138 11.57 19.54 -3.85
CA GLY A 138 11.17 20.90 -4.19
C GLY A 138 10.01 21.42 -3.32
N GLY A 139 9.94 20.97 -2.06
CA GLY A 139 8.94 21.34 -1.07
C GLY A 139 7.78 20.35 -0.92
N LYS A 140 6.86 20.67 -0.03
CA LYS A 140 5.70 19.78 0.31
C LYS A 140 4.84 19.39 -0.90
N LEU A 141 4.60 20.32 -1.82
CA LEU A 141 3.82 20.01 -3.01
C LEU A 141 4.54 19.03 -3.94
N GLY A 142 5.86 19.20 -4.09
CA GLY A 142 6.69 18.26 -4.85
C GLY A 142 6.72 16.88 -4.21
N PHE A 143 6.83 16.82 -2.87
CA PHE A 143 6.70 15.56 -2.14
C PHE A 143 5.35 14.90 -2.34
N ALA A 144 4.24 15.64 -2.24
CA ALA A 144 2.90 15.09 -2.43
C ALA A 144 2.74 14.45 -3.82
N LYS A 145 3.18 15.13 -4.87
CA LYS A 145 3.16 14.60 -6.25
C LYS A 145 4.05 13.36 -6.40
N TRP A 146 5.26 13.41 -5.83
CA TRP A 146 6.16 12.25 -5.84
C TRP A 146 5.55 11.07 -5.08
N SER A 147 4.96 11.30 -3.91
CA SER A 147 4.32 10.27 -3.09
C SER A 147 3.15 9.61 -3.83
N ASN A 148 2.27 10.40 -4.47
CA ASN A 148 1.17 9.88 -5.27
C ASN A 148 1.67 9.01 -6.43
N ALA A 149 2.67 9.47 -7.16
CA ALA A 149 3.28 8.72 -8.27
C ALA A 149 4.02 7.43 -7.83
N ASN A 150 4.33 7.30 -6.56
CA ASN A 150 5.00 6.14 -5.95
C ASN A 150 4.07 5.30 -5.06
N MET A 151 2.78 5.58 -5.04
CA MET A 151 1.80 4.85 -4.24
C MET A 151 1.15 3.74 -5.06
N LEU A 152 1.17 2.51 -4.52
CA LEU A 152 0.32 1.43 -5.00
C LEU A 152 -1.03 1.48 -4.28
N VAL A 153 -2.11 1.56 -5.04
CA VAL A 153 -3.49 1.57 -4.52
C VAL A 153 -4.24 0.42 -5.16
N VAL A 154 -4.44 -0.65 -4.39
CA VAL A 154 -4.94 -1.94 -4.91
C VAL A 154 -6.26 -2.29 -4.23
N ALA A 155 -7.34 -2.44 -5.00
CA ALA A 155 -8.61 -2.93 -4.47
C ALA A 155 -8.66 -4.46 -4.48
N GLN A 156 -9.08 -5.09 -3.39
CA GLN A 156 -9.27 -6.53 -3.33
C GLN A 156 -10.69 -6.90 -3.77
N ILE A 157 -10.77 -7.71 -4.81
CA ILE A 157 -12.02 -8.22 -5.38
C ILE A 157 -12.27 -9.60 -4.78
N GLU A 158 -13.17 -9.67 -3.82
CA GLU A 158 -13.39 -10.86 -3.00
C GLU A 158 -14.87 -11.11 -2.64
N ASP A 159 -15.77 -10.44 -3.35
CA ASP A 159 -17.20 -10.64 -3.24
C ASP A 159 -17.84 -10.65 -4.64
N LYS A 160 -18.89 -11.42 -4.81
CA LYS A 160 -19.64 -11.42 -6.07
C LYS A 160 -20.12 -10.04 -6.45
N LYS A 161 -20.50 -9.21 -5.47
CA LYS A 161 -20.89 -7.82 -5.71
C LYS A 161 -19.75 -6.99 -6.29
N ALA A 162 -18.52 -7.18 -5.79
CA ALA A 162 -17.34 -6.53 -6.36
C ALA A 162 -17.11 -6.95 -7.83
N TRP A 163 -17.29 -8.24 -8.11
CA TRP A 163 -17.19 -8.76 -9.49
C TRP A 163 -18.25 -8.16 -10.41
N ASP A 164 -19.51 -8.06 -9.95
CA ASP A 164 -20.60 -7.49 -10.74
C ASP A 164 -20.40 -5.98 -11.02
N ASN A 165 -19.62 -5.28 -10.17
CA ASN A 165 -19.28 -3.86 -10.29
C ASN A 165 -17.83 -3.62 -10.78
N LEU A 166 -17.17 -4.64 -11.34
CA LEU A 166 -15.73 -4.59 -11.63
C LEU A 166 -15.36 -3.43 -12.58
N ASP A 167 -16.15 -3.17 -13.61
CA ASP A 167 -15.90 -2.09 -14.56
C ASP A 167 -15.94 -0.71 -13.88
N ASP A 168 -16.90 -0.50 -12.97
CA ASP A 168 -17.01 0.73 -12.18
C ASP A 168 -15.79 0.89 -11.25
N ILE A 169 -15.37 -0.19 -10.60
CA ILE A 169 -14.17 -0.18 -9.73
C ILE A 169 -12.92 0.14 -10.56
N LEU A 170 -12.72 -0.53 -11.68
CA LEU A 170 -11.55 -0.34 -12.54
C LEU A 170 -11.49 1.04 -13.20
N SER A 171 -12.62 1.74 -13.31
CA SER A 171 -12.70 3.09 -13.86
C SER A 171 -12.24 4.19 -12.88
N VAL A 172 -12.05 3.85 -11.60
CA VAL A 172 -11.73 4.82 -10.55
C VAL A 172 -10.32 5.39 -10.74
N PRO A 173 -10.16 6.72 -10.88
CA PRO A 173 -8.85 7.34 -10.94
C PRO A 173 -8.09 7.18 -9.62
N GLY A 174 -6.78 6.92 -9.73
CA GLY A 174 -5.90 6.71 -8.57
C GLY A 174 -5.79 5.26 -8.12
N LEU A 175 -6.65 4.35 -8.57
CA LEU A 175 -6.38 2.91 -8.47
C LEU A 175 -5.22 2.54 -9.40
N THR A 176 -4.27 1.75 -8.87
CA THR A 176 -3.15 1.22 -9.66
C THR A 176 -3.37 -0.22 -10.11
N GLY A 177 -4.33 -0.90 -9.50
CA GLY A 177 -4.68 -2.27 -9.84
C GLY A 177 -5.70 -2.90 -8.89
N VAL A 178 -5.98 -4.17 -9.16
CA VAL A 178 -6.83 -5.02 -8.33
C VAL A 178 -6.13 -6.33 -8.00
N THR A 179 -6.54 -6.96 -6.90
CA THR A 179 -6.13 -8.32 -6.54
C THR A 179 -7.35 -9.17 -6.23
N GLY A 180 -7.23 -10.48 -6.22
CA GLY A 180 -8.31 -11.39 -5.86
C GLY A 180 -8.21 -11.87 -4.42
N GLY A 181 -9.37 -12.06 -3.75
CA GLY A 181 -9.50 -12.77 -2.48
C GLY A 181 -10.29 -14.08 -2.69
N PRO A 182 -9.64 -15.20 -3.11
CA PRO A 182 -10.35 -16.39 -3.60
C PRO A 182 -11.23 -17.08 -2.53
N HIS A 183 -10.81 -17.02 -1.26
CA HIS A 183 -11.56 -17.65 -0.17
C HIS A 183 -12.87 -16.90 0.13
N ASP A 184 -12.79 -15.59 0.31
CA ASP A 184 -13.97 -14.75 0.55
C ASP A 184 -14.85 -14.66 -0.69
N PHE A 185 -14.26 -14.66 -1.89
CA PHE A 185 -15.03 -14.74 -3.13
C PHE A 185 -15.85 -16.05 -3.20
N ALA A 186 -15.24 -17.19 -2.92
CA ALA A 186 -15.93 -18.47 -2.86
C ALA A 186 -17.04 -18.46 -1.79
N GLN A 187 -16.76 -17.89 -0.61
CA GLN A 187 -17.74 -17.73 0.46
C GLN A 187 -18.92 -16.85 0.03
N SER A 188 -18.71 -15.77 -0.70
CA SER A 188 -19.78 -14.91 -1.23
C SER A 188 -20.70 -15.63 -2.20
N LEU A 189 -20.24 -16.73 -2.80
CA LEU A 189 -21.00 -17.62 -3.66
C LEU A 189 -21.66 -18.80 -2.89
N GLY A 190 -21.52 -18.86 -1.56
CA GLY A 190 -22.05 -19.92 -0.72
C GLY A 190 -21.14 -21.15 -0.60
N HIS A 191 -19.88 -21.04 -0.99
CA HIS A 191 -18.89 -22.13 -0.94
C HIS A 191 -17.69 -21.70 -0.06
N PRO A 192 -17.83 -21.75 1.28
CA PRO A 192 -16.77 -21.31 2.19
C PRO A 192 -15.54 -22.22 2.06
N GLY A 193 -14.35 -21.61 2.00
CA GLY A 193 -13.03 -22.26 1.93
C GLY A 193 -12.47 -22.39 0.56
#